data_1fde597db3a12b44010f90af18f174cf
#
_entry.id   1fde597db3a12b44010f90af18f174cf
#
_cell.length_a   1.000
_cell.length_b   1.000
_cell.length_c   1.000
_cell.angle_alpha   90.00
_cell.angle_beta   90.00
_cell.angle_gamma   90.00
#
_symmetry.space_group_name_H-M   'P 1'
#
loop_
_entity.id
_entity.type
_entity.pdbx_description
1 polymer ?
#
loop_
_entity_poly.entity_id
_entity_poly.type
_entity_poly.pdbx_seq_one_letter_code
_entity_poly.pdbx_strand_id
1 'polypeptide(L)'
;TSKDISSYDYIEFWARSTVATSAGNLKILLDDTASCASPIETLSVPALSADTWTFCRVALANPETDTAIISVGLEYDADIGAATVWLDDISVVANDTAEWVKIPRHLWRIDKESKDVVFDKYVNGVARYSLLKILGGDKPALFTSDSDTSEINERFLIAAATGRAYAASSGGQGTDPDQRRG
;
A
#
# COMPACT_ATOMS: atom_id res chain seq x y z
N THR A 1 22.62 18.63 -13.30
CA THR A 1 23.13 18.19 -11.98
C THR A 1 22.74 16.73 -11.80
N SER A 2 23.69 15.85 -11.56
CA SER A 2 23.41 14.44 -11.27
C SER A 2 22.76 14.26 -9.89
N LYS A 3 22.03 13.18 -9.74
CA LYS A 3 21.45 12.72 -8.48
C LYS A 3 21.96 11.35 -8.14
N ASP A 4 22.42 11.18 -6.91
CA ASP A 4 22.73 9.88 -6.34
C ASP A 4 21.44 9.29 -5.75
N ILE A 5 21.00 8.16 -6.27
CA ILE A 5 19.81 7.44 -5.82
C ILE A 5 20.15 6.02 -5.33
N SER A 6 21.42 5.72 -5.12
CA SER A 6 21.90 4.39 -4.72
C SER A 6 21.39 3.91 -3.35
N SER A 7 20.87 4.80 -2.53
CA SER A 7 20.24 4.47 -1.23
C SER A 7 18.74 4.26 -1.29
N TYR A 8 18.16 4.29 -2.47
CA TYR A 8 16.73 4.09 -2.68
C TYR A 8 16.47 2.72 -3.32
N ASP A 9 15.26 2.19 -3.15
CA ASP A 9 14.90 0.86 -3.62
C ASP A 9 13.80 0.88 -4.69
N TYR A 10 13.06 1.97 -4.78
CA TYR A 10 11.92 2.09 -5.69
C TYR A 10 11.88 3.45 -6.36
N ILE A 11 11.35 3.46 -7.59
CA ILE A 11 10.84 4.66 -8.24
C ILE A 11 9.32 4.66 -8.16
N GLU A 12 8.75 5.80 -7.85
CA GLU A 12 7.31 6.03 -7.77
C GLU A 12 6.91 7.17 -8.71
N PHE A 13 5.77 7.01 -9.36
CA PHE A 13 5.23 8.01 -10.28
C PHE A 13 3.75 7.76 -10.54
N TRP A 14 3.07 8.78 -11.02
CA TRP A 14 1.76 8.63 -11.61
C TRP A 14 1.88 8.52 -13.12
N ALA A 15 1.13 7.59 -13.71
CA ALA A 15 1.07 7.40 -15.16
C ALA A 15 -0.38 7.35 -15.63
N ARG A 16 -0.63 7.90 -16.82
CA ARG A 16 -1.88 7.80 -17.53
C ARG A 16 -1.61 7.60 -19.00
N SER A 17 -2.37 6.75 -19.67
CA SER A 17 -2.34 6.54 -21.11
C SER A 17 -3.74 6.66 -21.68
N THR A 18 -3.88 7.17 -22.91
CA THR A 18 -5.17 7.19 -23.63
C THR A 18 -5.66 5.79 -24.02
N VAL A 19 -4.77 4.81 -24.05
CA VAL A 19 -5.07 3.40 -24.36
C VAL A 19 -4.63 2.51 -23.23
N ALA A 20 -5.28 1.36 -23.06
CA ALA A 20 -4.83 0.37 -22.09
C ALA A 20 -3.48 -0.22 -22.52
N THR A 21 -2.58 -0.44 -21.55
CA THR A 21 -1.27 -1.05 -21.78
C THR A 21 -1.12 -2.31 -20.95
N SER A 22 -0.33 -3.26 -21.46
CA SER A 22 0.16 -4.38 -20.64
C SER A 22 1.43 -3.98 -19.90
N ALA A 23 1.75 -4.70 -18.82
CA ALA A 23 3.00 -4.49 -18.11
C ALA A 23 4.20 -4.65 -19.06
N GLY A 24 5.14 -3.71 -19.01
CA GLY A 24 6.34 -3.71 -19.84
C GLY A 24 6.17 -3.11 -21.25
N ASN A 25 4.95 -2.78 -21.73
CA ASN A 25 4.79 -2.04 -22.97
C ASN A 25 5.48 -0.67 -22.94
N LEU A 26 5.51 -0.06 -21.77
CA LEU A 26 6.22 1.16 -21.48
C LEU A 26 7.31 0.87 -20.45
N LYS A 27 8.44 1.57 -20.55
CA LYS A 27 9.55 1.44 -19.60
C LYS A 27 10.04 2.80 -19.16
N ILE A 28 10.38 2.93 -17.89
CA ILE A 28 11.12 4.08 -17.38
C ILE A 28 12.62 3.78 -17.53
N LEU A 29 13.34 4.73 -18.09
CA LEU A 29 14.79 4.68 -18.25
C LEU A 29 15.43 5.64 -17.27
N LEU A 30 16.47 5.19 -16.57
CA LEU A 30 17.35 6.03 -15.75
C LEU A 30 18.75 5.95 -16.32
N ASP A 31 19.42 7.10 -16.47
CA ASP A 31 20.72 7.16 -17.13
C ASP A 31 21.63 8.20 -16.47
N ASP A 32 22.90 7.91 -16.41
CA ASP A 32 23.97 8.83 -16.00
C ASP A 32 24.48 9.70 -17.16
N THR A 33 23.91 9.52 -18.38
CA THR A 33 24.16 10.35 -19.54
C THR A 33 22.92 11.15 -19.96
N ALA A 34 23.12 12.15 -20.81
CA ALA A 34 21.99 12.95 -21.28
C ALA A 34 21.12 12.18 -22.27
N SER A 35 19.81 12.43 -22.22
CA SER A 35 18.83 11.88 -23.18
C SER A 35 18.65 10.36 -23.11
N CYS A 36 18.99 9.72 -22.00
CA CYS A 36 18.90 8.28 -21.82
C CYS A 36 19.57 7.51 -22.99
N ALA A 37 20.78 7.93 -23.38
CA ALA A 37 21.49 7.35 -24.52
C ALA A 37 22.04 5.94 -24.23
N SER A 38 22.29 5.62 -22.97
CA SER A 38 22.77 4.32 -22.50
C SER A 38 22.21 4.01 -21.11
N PRO A 39 20.91 3.71 -21.00
CA PRO A 39 20.25 3.56 -19.71
C PRO A 39 20.93 2.52 -18.81
N ILE A 40 21.21 2.90 -17.57
CA ILE A 40 21.73 1.99 -16.54
C ILE A 40 20.60 1.22 -15.86
N GLU A 41 19.38 1.80 -15.84
CA GLU A 41 18.16 1.14 -15.39
C GLU A 41 17.10 1.18 -16.47
N THR A 42 16.41 0.05 -16.69
CA THR A 42 15.28 -0.08 -17.61
C THR A 42 14.15 -0.79 -16.87
N LEU A 43 13.16 -0.01 -16.43
CA LEU A 43 12.14 -0.45 -15.48
C LEU A 43 10.77 -0.56 -16.15
N SER A 44 10.17 -1.75 -16.11
CA SER A 44 8.85 -2.00 -16.70
C SER A 44 7.75 -1.24 -15.96
N VAL A 45 7.00 -0.42 -16.68
CA VAL A 45 5.78 0.23 -16.17
C VAL A 45 4.70 -0.85 -16.01
N PRO A 46 3.97 -0.89 -14.89
CA PRO A 46 2.82 -1.77 -14.71
C PRO A 46 1.73 -1.54 -15.78
N ALA A 47 0.81 -2.49 -15.94
CA ALA A 47 -0.33 -2.32 -16.83
C ALA A 47 -1.17 -1.10 -16.45
N LEU A 48 -1.55 -0.29 -17.43
CA LEU A 48 -2.39 0.89 -17.24
C LEU A 48 -3.76 0.68 -17.87
N SER A 49 -4.81 1.11 -17.18
CA SER A 49 -6.15 1.23 -17.78
C SER A 49 -6.23 2.51 -18.62
N ALA A 50 -6.97 2.45 -19.73
CA ALA A 50 -7.17 3.61 -20.58
C ALA A 50 -7.78 4.78 -19.78
N ASP A 51 -7.28 5.98 -20.05
CA ASP A 51 -7.74 7.26 -19.51
C ASP A 51 -7.75 7.38 -17.97
N THR A 52 -7.05 6.48 -17.27
CA THR A 52 -7.01 6.43 -15.81
C THR A 52 -5.61 6.76 -15.28
N TRP A 53 -5.52 7.71 -14.33
CA TRP A 53 -4.29 7.93 -13.58
C TRP A 53 -4.03 6.74 -12.66
N THR A 54 -2.88 6.11 -12.83
CA THR A 54 -2.45 4.95 -12.04
C THR A 54 -1.18 5.30 -11.29
N PHE A 55 -1.17 5.07 -9.99
CA PHE A 55 0.05 5.14 -9.20
C PHE A 55 0.90 3.91 -9.47
N CYS A 56 2.14 4.12 -9.85
CA CYS A 56 3.12 3.07 -10.14
C CYS A 56 4.25 3.13 -9.12
N ARG A 57 4.60 2.00 -8.56
CA ARG A 57 5.79 1.80 -7.74
C ARG A 57 6.57 0.63 -8.32
N VAL A 58 7.79 0.89 -8.77
CA VAL A 58 8.63 -0.09 -9.45
C VAL A 58 9.96 -0.19 -8.70
N ALA A 59 10.39 -1.41 -8.41
CA ALA A 59 11.69 -1.63 -7.77
C ALA A 59 12.82 -1.26 -8.75
N LEU A 60 13.84 -0.58 -8.24
CA LEU A 60 15.12 -0.41 -8.93
C LEU A 60 15.78 -1.78 -9.07
N ALA A 61 16.43 -2.05 -10.19
CA ALA A 61 17.02 -3.35 -10.43
C ALA A 61 18.42 -3.47 -9.80
N ASN A 62 19.22 -2.40 -9.90
CA ASN A 62 20.59 -2.36 -9.37
C ASN A 62 20.88 -0.98 -8.74
N PRO A 63 20.17 -0.60 -7.67
CA PRO A 63 20.26 0.75 -7.12
C PRO A 63 21.69 1.13 -6.70
N GLU A 64 22.51 0.17 -6.32
CA GLU A 64 23.91 0.41 -5.94
C GLU A 64 24.77 1.02 -7.06
N THR A 65 24.33 0.92 -8.32
CA THR A 65 25.00 1.54 -9.47
C THR A 65 24.47 2.93 -9.81
N ASP A 66 23.35 3.33 -9.25
CA ASP A 66 22.63 4.56 -9.57
C ASP A 66 23.17 5.80 -8.84
N THR A 67 24.49 5.97 -8.87
CA THR A 67 25.18 7.01 -8.10
C THR A 67 25.17 8.39 -8.76
N ALA A 68 24.79 8.50 -10.04
CA ALA A 68 24.92 9.74 -10.79
C ALA A 68 23.84 9.95 -11.85
N ILE A 69 22.58 9.69 -11.55
CA ILE A 69 21.47 9.83 -12.52
C ILE A 69 21.35 11.28 -12.99
N ILE A 70 21.36 11.48 -14.29
CA ILE A 70 21.24 12.78 -14.98
C ILE A 70 19.93 12.89 -15.73
N SER A 71 19.45 11.80 -16.34
CA SER A 71 18.24 11.80 -17.15
C SER A 71 17.27 10.69 -16.77
N VAL A 72 15.99 10.99 -16.94
CA VAL A 72 14.88 10.04 -16.82
C VAL A 72 14.14 10.07 -18.15
N GLY A 73 13.89 8.91 -18.73
CA GLY A 73 13.20 8.76 -20.00
C GLY A 73 12.01 7.81 -19.93
N LEU A 74 11.18 7.88 -20.96
CA LEU A 74 10.10 6.91 -21.21
C LEU A 74 10.40 6.21 -22.53
N GLU A 75 10.51 4.90 -22.50
CA GLU A 75 10.65 4.06 -23.66
C GLU A 75 9.32 3.40 -24.03
N TYR A 76 9.08 3.31 -25.32
CA TYR A 76 7.98 2.59 -25.92
C TYR A 76 8.49 1.24 -26.45
N ASP A 77 8.30 0.18 -25.68
CA ASP A 77 8.89 -1.14 -25.97
C ASP A 77 8.02 -2.01 -26.88
N ALA A 78 6.70 -1.81 -26.83
CA ALA A 78 5.76 -2.58 -27.65
C ALA A 78 4.68 -1.68 -28.26
N ASP A 79 4.30 -1.95 -29.51
CA ASP A 79 3.27 -1.17 -30.20
C ASP A 79 1.90 -1.29 -29.52
N ILE A 80 1.45 -0.20 -28.92
CA ILE A 80 0.12 -0.06 -28.30
C ILE A 80 -0.82 0.80 -29.17
N GLY A 81 -0.41 1.11 -30.40
CA GLY A 81 -1.11 2.02 -31.29
C GLY A 81 -0.87 3.50 -30.96
N ALA A 82 -1.63 4.38 -31.58
CA ALA A 82 -1.54 5.81 -31.31
C ALA A 82 -2.00 6.11 -29.89
N ALA A 83 -1.07 6.56 -29.05
CA ALA A 83 -1.33 6.86 -27.66
C ALA A 83 -0.66 8.16 -27.21
N THR A 84 -1.26 8.82 -26.22
CA THR A 84 -0.60 9.86 -25.45
C THR A 84 -0.39 9.35 -24.03
N VAL A 85 0.83 9.48 -23.52
CA VAL A 85 1.19 9.08 -22.18
C VAL A 85 1.59 10.30 -21.37
N TRP A 86 1.11 10.38 -20.15
CA TRP A 86 1.49 11.40 -19.18
C TRP A 86 2.15 10.72 -17.98
N LEU A 87 3.22 11.35 -17.52
CA LEU A 87 3.88 11.01 -16.26
C LEU A 87 3.84 12.22 -15.35
N ASP A 88 3.63 11.99 -14.06
CA ASP A 88 3.59 13.03 -13.05
C ASP A 88 4.21 12.53 -11.75
N ASP A 89 4.76 13.45 -10.96
CA ASP A 89 5.25 13.25 -9.60
C ASP A 89 6.28 12.11 -9.45
N ILE A 90 7.28 12.11 -10.35
CA ILE A 90 8.34 11.10 -10.35
C ILE A 90 9.24 11.31 -9.13
N SER A 91 9.36 10.31 -8.29
CA SER A 91 10.19 10.32 -7.09
C SER A 91 10.87 8.97 -6.85
N VAL A 92 11.92 8.97 -6.04
CA VAL A 92 12.57 7.74 -5.58
C VAL A 92 12.39 7.59 -4.08
N VAL A 93 12.14 6.36 -3.63
CA VAL A 93 11.87 6.05 -2.23
C VAL A 93 12.69 4.86 -1.76
N ALA A 94 13.18 4.95 -0.53
CA ALA A 94 13.86 3.84 0.12
C ALA A 94 12.84 2.76 0.52
N ASN A 95 13.32 1.53 0.61
CA ASN A 95 12.52 0.44 1.18
C ASN A 95 12.34 0.72 2.68
N ASP A 96 11.12 0.93 3.02
CA ASP A 96 10.71 1.60 4.21
C ASP A 96 10.74 0.70 5.44
N THR A 97 11.87 0.62 6.04
CA THR A 97 12.00 0.06 7.38
C THR A 97 12.19 1.12 8.47
N ALA A 98 12.44 2.39 8.12
CA ALA A 98 13.04 3.29 9.09
C ALA A 98 12.20 4.49 9.55
N GLU A 99 11.32 5.09 8.75
CA GLU A 99 10.82 6.44 9.13
C GLU A 99 9.31 6.69 8.91
N TRP A 100 8.46 5.72 9.28
CA TRP A 100 7.04 6.03 9.40
C TRP A 100 6.78 6.96 10.59
N VAL A 101 6.37 8.18 10.30
CA VAL A 101 5.90 9.09 11.34
C VAL A 101 4.45 8.72 11.69
N LYS A 102 4.23 8.32 12.95
CA LYS A 102 2.88 7.99 13.43
C LYS A 102 2.01 9.24 13.47
N ILE A 103 0.95 9.27 12.70
CA ILE A 103 -0.04 10.34 12.77
C ILE A 103 -0.88 10.15 14.04
N PRO A 104 -0.90 11.13 14.96
CA PRO A 104 -1.70 11.05 16.18
C PRO A 104 -3.18 10.81 15.90
N ARG A 105 -3.84 9.98 16.71
CA ARG A 105 -5.23 9.55 16.49
C ARG A 105 -6.23 10.70 16.40
N HIS A 106 -5.97 11.80 17.09
CA HIS A 106 -6.86 12.97 17.08
C HIS A 106 -6.81 13.80 15.79
N LEU A 107 -5.82 13.55 14.92
CA LEU A 107 -5.67 14.25 13.63
C LEU A 107 -6.31 13.50 12.45
N TRP A 108 -6.95 12.38 12.69
CA TRP A 108 -7.65 11.63 11.64
C TRP A 108 -8.88 10.89 12.18
N ARG A 109 -9.82 10.64 11.31
CA ARG A 109 -11.00 9.84 11.59
C ARG A 109 -11.37 8.97 10.40
N ILE A 110 -12.13 7.92 10.65
CA ILE A 110 -12.76 7.13 9.60
C ILE A 110 -14.17 7.68 9.41
N ASP A 111 -14.47 8.10 8.21
CA ASP A 111 -15.85 8.37 7.80
C ASP A 111 -16.55 7.02 7.60
N LYS A 112 -17.63 6.80 8.36
CA LYS A 112 -18.34 5.51 8.34
C LYS A 112 -19.23 5.36 7.11
N GLU A 113 -19.64 6.45 6.48
CA GLU A 113 -20.49 6.45 5.31
C GLU A 113 -19.69 6.23 4.03
N SER A 114 -18.63 7.03 3.81
CA SER A 114 -17.74 6.91 2.66
C SER A 114 -16.68 5.81 2.81
N LYS A 115 -16.43 5.36 4.06
CA LYS A 115 -15.33 4.45 4.45
C LYS A 115 -13.93 5.03 4.22
N ASP A 116 -13.84 6.34 4.10
CA ASP A 116 -12.60 7.06 3.88
C ASP A 116 -11.87 7.36 5.19
N VAL A 117 -10.54 7.48 5.11
CA VAL A 117 -9.73 8.07 6.19
C VAL A 117 -9.64 9.57 5.94
N VAL A 118 -10.22 10.35 6.82
CA VAL A 118 -10.24 11.81 6.74
C VAL A 118 -9.20 12.38 7.71
N PHE A 119 -8.29 13.18 7.19
CA PHE A 119 -7.28 13.88 7.99
C PHE A 119 -7.71 15.29 8.31
N ASP A 120 -7.30 15.80 9.48
CA ASP A 120 -7.41 17.20 9.80
C ASP A 120 -6.48 18.00 8.86
N LYS A 121 -6.94 19.17 8.42
CA LYS A 121 -6.18 20.08 7.54
C LYS A 121 -4.82 20.52 8.10
N TYR A 122 -4.59 20.33 9.38
CA TYR A 122 -3.34 20.69 10.08
C TYR A 122 -2.33 19.54 10.16
N VAL A 123 -2.58 18.40 9.55
CA VAL A 123 -1.59 17.32 9.51
C VAL A 123 -0.46 17.73 8.58
N ASN A 124 0.61 18.27 9.16
CA ASN A 124 1.83 18.56 8.43
C ASN A 124 2.50 17.25 7.98
N GLY A 125 2.93 17.21 6.73
CA GLY A 125 3.65 16.06 6.15
C GLY A 125 2.76 15.06 5.40
N VAL A 126 1.43 15.18 5.43
CA VAL A 126 0.57 14.46 4.50
C VAL A 126 0.43 15.31 3.24
N ALA A 127 1.42 15.23 2.37
CA ALA A 127 1.35 15.82 1.04
C ALA A 127 0.32 15.05 0.20
N ARG A 128 -0.16 15.70 -0.87
CA ARG A 128 -1.20 15.16 -1.76
C ARG A 128 -0.93 13.74 -2.29
N TYR A 129 0.32 13.29 -2.26
CA TYR A 129 0.77 12.00 -2.78
C TYR A 129 1.69 11.25 -1.81
N SER A 130 1.63 11.56 -0.52
CA SER A 130 2.40 10.82 0.48
C SER A 130 1.84 9.42 0.66
N LEU A 131 2.72 8.45 0.80
CA LEU A 131 2.32 7.09 1.17
C LEU A 131 1.77 7.07 2.59
N LEU A 132 0.67 6.38 2.78
CA LEU A 132 0.04 6.18 4.06
C LEU A 132 0.06 4.70 4.43
N LYS A 133 0.79 4.34 5.49
CA LYS A 133 0.77 2.99 6.04
C LYS A 133 -0.33 2.89 7.09
N ILE A 134 -1.36 2.10 6.81
CA ILE A 134 -2.44 1.82 7.74
C ILE A 134 -2.14 0.47 8.41
N LEU A 135 -1.92 0.49 9.73
CA LEU A 135 -1.80 -0.71 10.54
C LEU A 135 -3.15 -0.95 11.23
N GLY A 136 -3.79 -2.04 10.91
CA GLY A 136 -5.06 -2.44 11.48
C GLY A 136 -5.17 -3.95 11.58
N GLY A 137 -6.15 -4.41 12.36
CA GLY A 137 -6.56 -5.81 12.35
C GLY A 137 -7.77 -5.97 11.43
N ASP A 138 -7.71 -6.90 10.53
CA ASP A 138 -8.90 -7.31 9.80
C ASP A 138 -9.77 -8.22 10.67
N LYS A 139 -11.05 -8.33 10.33
CA LYS A 139 -11.90 -9.32 11.00
C LYS A 139 -11.42 -10.71 10.57
N PRO A 140 -11.21 -11.63 11.53
CA PRO A 140 -10.93 -13.01 11.18
C PRO A 140 -12.01 -13.53 10.24
N ALA A 141 -11.61 -14.33 9.26
CA ALA A 141 -12.56 -15.03 8.40
C ALA A 141 -13.52 -15.86 9.25
N LEU A 142 -14.80 -15.85 8.91
CA LEU A 142 -15.77 -16.73 9.54
C LEU A 142 -15.46 -18.17 9.12
N PHE A 143 -15.42 -19.08 10.09
CA PHE A 143 -15.36 -20.50 9.79
C PHE A 143 -16.62 -20.93 9.06
N THR A 144 -16.47 -21.52 7.90
CA THR A 144 -17.54 -22.06 7.05
C THR A 144 -17.49 -23.58 6.95
N SER A 145 -16.39 -24.18 7.38
CA SER A 145 -16.13 -25.62 7.36
C SER A 145 -15.35 -26.04 8.60
N ASP A 146 -15.51 -27.30 9.04
CA ASP A 146 -14.74 -27.92 10.13
C ASP A 146 -13.24 -28.06 9.81
N SER A 147 -12.85 -27.90 8.54
CA SER A 147 -11.46 -27.91 8.10
C SER A 147 -10.80 -26.54 8.07
N ASP A 148 -11.54 -25.48 8.35
CA ASP A 148 -11.00 -24.12 8.34
C ASP A 148 -10.02 -23.91 9.49
N THR A 149 -8.88 -23.30 9.18
CA THR A 149 -7.84 -22.99 10.18
C THR A 149 -7.93 -21.52 10.58
N SER A 150 -7.74 -21.24 11.87
CA SER A 150 -7.71 -19.91 12.40
C SER A 150 -6.30 -19.32 12.35
N GLU A 151 -6.15 -18.08 11.87
CA GLU A 151 -4.93 -17.29 12.04
C GLU A 151 -4.79 -16.69 13.46
N ILE A 152 -5.85 -16.82 14.28
CA ILE A 152 -5.86 -16.31 15.66
C ILE A 152 -5.11 -17.31 16.55
N ASN A 153 -4.28 -16.78 17.46
CA ASN A 153 -3.56 -17.61 18.42
C ASN A 153 -4.52 -18.52 19.19
N GLU A 154 -4.23 -19.84 19.21
CA GLU A 154 -5.05 -20.87 19.84
C GLU A 154 -5.36 -20.57 21.32
N ARG A 155 -4.39 -20.08 22.09
CA ARG A 155 -4.57 -19.75 23.51
C ARG A 155 -5.59 -18.62 23.70
N PHE A 156 -5.62 -17.66 22.77
CA PHE A 156 -6.62 -16.59 22.82
C PHE A 156 -8.02 -17.13 22.52
N LEU A 157 -8.16 -18.02 21.54
CA LEU A 157 -9.44 -18.66 21.20
C LEU A 157 -9.98 -19.46 22.38
N ILE A 158 -9.13 -20.29 23.01
CA ILE A 158 -9.50 -21.10 24.18
C ILE A 158 -9.94 -20.18 25.33
N ALA A 159 -9.17 -19.15 25.64
CA ALA A 159 -9.51 -18.21 26.70
C ALA A 159 -10.82 -17.47 26.45
N ALA A 160 -11.05 -17.03 25.20
CA ALA A 160 -12.28 -16.34 24.80
C ALA A 160 -13.51 -17.26 24.85
N ALA A 161 -13.38 -18.51 24.39
CA ALA A 161 -14.44 -19.51 24.44
C ALA A 161 -14.78 -19.89 25.87
N THR A 162 -13.77 -20.12 26.70
CA THR A 162 -13.93 -20.42 28.13
C THR A 162 -14.63 -19.26 28.85
N GLY A 163 -14.19 -18.01 28.62
CA GLY A 163 -14.80 -16.83 29.20
C GLY A 163 -16.29 -16.69 28.83
N ARG A 164 -16.64 -16.95 27.57
CA ARG A 164 -18.03 -16.94 27.10
C ARG A 164 -18.86 -18.07 27.70
N ALA A 165 -18.31 -19.29 27.82
CA ALA A 165 -18.97 -20.40 28.45
C ALA A 165 -19.28 -20.12 29.93
N TYR A 166 -18.33 -19.55 30.69
CA TYR A 166 -18.54 -19.11 32.05
C TYR A 166 -19.59 -18.02 32.15
N ALA A 167 -19.57 -17.02 31.30
CA ALA A 167 -20.58 -15.95 31.29
C ALA A 167 -21.97 -16.49 30.98
N ALA A 168 -22.10 -17.44 30.05
CA ALA A 168 -23.37 -18.09 29.75
C ALA A 168 -23.87 -18.96 30.92
N SER A 169 -22.99 -19.71 31.59
CA SER A 169 -23.36 -20.56 32.73
C SER A 169 -23.73 -19.73 33.99
N SER A 170 -23.03 -18.60 34.20
CA SER A 170 -23.34 -17.71 35.33
C SER A 170 -24.63 -16.91 35.12
N GLY A 171 -24.97 -16.57 33.87
CA GLY A 171 -26.24 -15.89 33.54
C GLY A 171 -27.48 -16.78 33.72
N GLY A 172 -27.31 -18.10 33.62
CA GLY A 172 -28.40 -19.07 33.87
C GLY A 172 -28.75 -19.29 35.33
N GLN A 173 -27.81 -19.03 36.25
CA GLN A 173 -28.06 -19.18 37.69
C GLN A 173 -28.73 -17.96 38.36
N GLY A 174 -28.82 -16.84 37.67
CA GLY A 174 -29.40 -15.61 38.17
C GLY A 174 -30.92 -15.44 37.94
N THR A 175 -31.58 -16.36 37.27
CA THR A 175 -33.00 -16.24 36.87
C THR A 175 -33.89 -17.31 37.45
N ASP A 176 -33.43 -18.12 38.41
CA ASP A 176 -34.34 -19.01 39.13
C ASP A 176 -35.07 -18.22 40.25
N PRO A 177 -36.36 -17.90 40.04
CA PRO A 177 -37.14 -17.14 41.00
C PRO A 177 -37.35 -17.90 42.31
N ASP A 178 -37.11 -19.21 42.37
CA ASP A 178 -37.26 -20.02 43.56
C ASP A 178 -36.09 -19.93 44.56
N GLN A 179 -34.91 -19.46 44.12
CA GLN A 179 -33.77 -19.22 45.01
C GLN A 179 -33.88 -17.94 45.87
N ARG A 180 -34.90 -17.12 45.67
CA ARG A 180 -35.17 -15.92 46.50
C ARG A 180 -36.08 -16.16 47.68
N ARG A 181 -36.46 -17.40 47.97
CA ARG A 181 -37.35 -17.77 49.07
C ARG A 181 -36.67 -18.72 50.07
N GLY A 182 -35.41 -18.50 50.34
CA GLY A 182 -34.71 -19.17 51.44
C GLY A 182 -34.13 -18.16 52.41
#